data_fa66cbc3abc15793e645c5b09afc830c
#
_entry.id   fa66cbc3abc15793e645c5b09afc830c
#
_cell.length_a   1.000
_cell.length_b   1.000
_cell.length_c   1.000
_cell.angle_alpha   90.00
_cell.angle_beta   90.00
_cell.angle_gamma   90.00
#
_symmetry.space_group_name_H-M   'P 1'
#
loop_
_entity.id
_entity.type
_entity.pdbx_description
1 polymer ?
#
loop_
_entity_poly.entity_id
_entity_poly.type
_entity_poly.pdbx_seq_one_letter_code
_entity_poly.pdbx_strand_id
1 'polypeptide(L)'
;RILLFAHWDTRPYSDHDPDPANHKKPLDGADDGASGVGALLEIARQIGMKAPETGVDIIFFDAEDYGTPEFAKDRYNDTSDTWCLGSRFWGKNPHKPGYKAEFGILLDMVGAKDAVFYKEYISMKYAARYVDEVWEAARNLGYGKYFINANGGGVTDDHEAAIEETGIPCLDIINYDPNSDKGFRDHW
;
A
#
# COMPACT_ATOMS: atom_id res chain seq x y z
N ARG A 1 -18.30 -7.48 3.07
CA ARG A 1 -17.54 -6.23 3.31
C ARG A 1 -16.28 -6.25 2.49
N ILE A 2 -15.84 -5.05 2.11
CA ILE A 2 -14.54 -4.79 1.51
C ILE A 2 -13.73 -3.96 2.52
N LEU A 3 -12.46 -4.28 2.68
CA LEU A 3 -11.53 -3.51 3.49
C LEU A 3 -10.69 -2.63 2.56
N LEU A 4 -10.67 -1.33 2.81
CA LEU A 4 -9.79 -0.38 2.13
C LEU A 4 -8.81 0.17 3.15
N PHE A 5 -7.55 0.27 2.80
CA PHE A 5 -6.54 0.77 3.72
C PHE A 5 -5.39 1.48 3.02
N ALA A 6 -4.70 2.31 3.79
CA ALA A 6 -3.47 2.99 3.45
C ALA A 6 -2.70 3.23 4.75
N HIS A 7 -1.41 3.44 4.70
CA HIS A 7 -0.68 3.99 5.83
C HIS A 7 -0.75 5.52 5.82
N TRP A 8 -0.65 6.15 6.99
CA TRP A 8 -0.72 7.61 7.14
C TRP A 8 0.59 8.22 7.62
N ASP A 9 1.52 7.40 8.09
CA ASP A 9 2.87 7.80 8.44
C ASP A 9 3.73 8.00 7.18
N THR A 10 4.91 8.50 7.38
CA THR A 10 5.94 8.63 6.34
C THR A 10 7.30 8.28 6.92
N ARG A 11 8.20 7.89 6.05
CA ARG A 11 9.55 7.51 6.44
C ARG A 11 10.26 8.62 7.22
N PRO A 12 10.79 8.33 8.42
CA PRO A 12 11.44 9.35 9.25
C PRO A 12 12.79 9.80 8.72
N TYR A 13 13.32 9.12 7.68
CA TYR A 13 14.64 9.38 7.11
C TYR A 13 14.62 9.25 5.59
N SER A 14 15.29 10.17 4.89
CA SER A 14 15.49 10.12 3.42
C SER A 14 16.73 9.27 3.08
N ASP A 15 16.83 8.06 3.64
CA ASP A 15 18.03 7.23 3.57
C ASP A 15 18.29 6.63 2.17
N HIS A 16 17.37 6.80 1.25
CA HIS A 16 17.50 6.47 -0.17
C HIS A 16 17.74 7.68 -1.08
N ASP A 17 17.84 8.90 -0.52
CA ASP A 17 18.16 10.10 -1.28
C ASP A 17 19.55 9.94 -1.96
N PRO A 18 19.70 10.32 -3.24
CA PRO A 18 20.98 10.29 -3.96
C PRO A 18 22.10 11.08 -3.28
N ASP A 19 21.75 12.16 -2.54
CA ASP A 19 22.70 12.94 -1.74
C ASP A 19 22.76 12.42 -0.29
N PRO A 20 23.89 11.82 0.14
CA PRO A 20 24.04 11.32 1.51
C PRO A 20 23.85 12.40 2.61
N ALA A 21 23.98 13.68 2.27
CA ALA A 21 23.72 14.78 3.21
C ALA A 21 22.24 14.88 3.62
N ASN A 22 21.34 14.26 2.86
CA ASN A 22 19.91 14.22 3.12
C ASN A 22 19.47 12.99 3.94
N HIS A 23 20.28 11.93 4.01
CA HIS A 23 19.88 10.64 4.58
C HIS A 23 19.27 10.68 5.99
N LYS A 24 19.54 11.73 6.77
CA LYS A 24 18.99 11.91 8.12
C LYS A 24 17.87 12.95 8.19
N LYS A 25 17.42 13.44 7.05
CA LYS A 25 16.29 14.37 6.98
C LYS A 25 14.98 13.59 6.88
N PRO A 26 13.88 14.11 7.41
CA PRO A 26 12.56 13.49 7.21
C PRO A 26 12.09 13.66 5.76
N LEU A 27 11.21 12.77 5.33
CA LEU A 27 10.43 12.90 4.09
C LEU A 27 9.13 13.66 4.36
N ASP A 28 8.58 14.31 3.33
CA ASP A 28 7.26 14.96 3.41
C ASP A 28 6.11 13.96 3.20
N GLY A 29 6.38 12.79 2.59
CA GLY A 29 5.42 11.71 2.42
C GLY A 29 4.22 12.04 1.54
N ALA A 30 4.40 12.93 0.54
CA ALA A 30 3.27 13.39 -0.28
C ALA A 30 2.68 12.29 -1.17
N ASP A 31 3.51 11.40 -1.68
CA ASP A 31 3.08 10.21 -2.43
C ASP A 31 2.99 9.01 -1.49
N ASP A 32 4.06 8.74 -0.79
CA ASP A 32 4.21 7.66 0.15
C ASP A 32 3.58 8.01 1.51
N GLY A 33 2.46 7.37 1.79
CA GLY A 33 1.47 7.55 2.81
C GLY A 33 0.34 8.52 2.43
N ALA A 34 0.62 9.79 2.18
CA ALA A 34 -0.43 10.80 2.06
C ALA A 34 -1.33 10.62 0.84
N SER A 35 -0.84 10.10 -0.28
CA SER A 35 -1.64 9.92 -1.49
C SER A 35 -2.72 8.85 -1.32
N GLY A 36 -2.40 7.72 -0.68
CA GLY A 36 -3.35 6.67 -0.34
C GLY A 36 -4.44 7.17 0.60
N VAL A 37 -4.03 7.90 1.65
CA VAL A 37 -4.98 8.55 2.59
C VAL A 37 -5.90 9.51 1.86
N GLY A 38 -5.36 10.39 1.01
CA GLY A 38 -6.16 11.35 0.23
C GLY A 38 -7.18 10.66 -0.68
N ALA A 39 -6.78 9.59 -1.36
CA ALA A 39 -7.66 8.79 -2.20
C ALA A 39 -8.78 8.12 -1.38
N LEU A 40 -8.46 7.53 -0.22
CA LEU A 40 -9.45 6.91 0.65
C LEU A 40 -10.42 7.90 1.26
N LEU A 41 -9.98 9.11 1.60
CA LEU A 41 -10.87 10.19 2.07
C LEU A 41 -11.87 10.60 0.97
N GLU A 42 -11.44 10.69 -0.28
CA GLU A 42 -12.34 10.96 -1.42
C GLU A 42 -13.31 9.80 -1.66
N ILE A 43 -12.85 8.55 -1.57
CA ILE A 43 -13.71 7.37 -1.64
C ILE A 43 -14.77 7.42 -0.53
N ALA A 44 -14.37 7.73 0.72
CA ALA A 44 -15.28 7.87 1.84
C ALA A 44 -16.33 8.96 1.59
N ARG A 45 -15.92 10.09 1.01
CA ARG A 45 -16.84 11.17 0.63
C ARG A 45 -17.85 10.71 -0.42
N GLN A 46 -17.44 9.96 -1.43
CA GLN A 46 -18.32 9.41 -2.46
C GLN A 46 -19.31 8.40 -1.88
N ILE A 47 -18.83 7.50 -1.01
CA ILE A 47 -19.66 6.53 -0.28
C ILE A 47 -20.72 7.26 0.58
N GLY A 48 -20.35 8.36 1.23
CA GLY A 48 -21.28 9.19 2.01
C GLY A 48 -22.37 9.84 1.17
N MET A 49 -22.11 10.11 -0.11
CA MET A 49 -23.11 10.65 -1.05
C MET A 49 -24.02 9.56 -1.63
N LYS A 50 -23.47 8.38 -1.88
CA LYS A 50 -24.20 7.24 -2.43
C LYS A 50 -23.64 5.95 -1.82
N ALA A 51 -24.30 5.46 -0.78
CA ALA A 51 -23.91 4.24 -0.10
C ALA A 51 -23.95 3.03 -1.06
N PRO A 52 -22.90 2.23 -1.12
CA PRO A 52 -22.90 0.96 -1.85
C PRO A 52 -23.75 -0.08 -1.09
N GLU A 53 -24.18 -1.12 -1.79
CA GLU A 53 -24.87 -2.26 -1.15
C GLU A 53 -23.92 -3.06 -0.25
N THR A 54 -22.64 -3.12 -0.62
CA THR A 54 -21.60 -3.81 0.15
C THR A 54 -21.04 -2.88 1.23
N GLY A 55 -20.91 -3.37 2.46
CA GLY A 55 -20.25 -2.63 3.53
C GLY A 55 -18.76 -2.41 3.20
N VAL A 56 -18.28 -1.22 3.48
CA VAL A 56 -16.88 -0.84 3.30
C VAL A 56 -16.34 -0.38 4.64
N ASP A 57 -15.19 -0.88 5.03
CA ASP A 57 -14.41 -0.41 6.16
C ASP A 57 -13.16 0.27 5.62
N ILE A 58 -12.78 1.41 6.19
CA ILE A 58 -11.56 2.14 5.83
C ILE A 58 -10.69 2.20 7.08
N ILE A 59 -9.42 1.79 6.93
CA ILE A 59 -8.42 1.81 8.01
C ILE A 59 -7.20 2.57 7.53
N PHE A 60 -6.65 3.41 8.40
CA PHE A 60 -5.35 4.04 8.21
C PHE A 60 -4.37 3.42 9.18
N PHE A 61 -3.33 2.78 8.66
CA PHE A 61 -2.28 2.18 9.47
C PHE A 61 -1.19 3.18 9.81
N ASP A 62 -0.53 2.96 10.93
CA ASP A 62 0.61 3.73 11.39
C ASP A 62 1.87 2.89 11.36
N ALA A 63 3.01 3.54 11.24
CA ALA A 63 4.32 2.90 11.30
C ALA A 63 4.50 1.75 10.26
N GLU A 64 3.98 1.95 9.05
CA GLU A 64 4.32 1.12 7.90
C GLU A 64 5.81 1.34 7.57
N ASP A 65 6.18 2.60 7.44
CA ASP A 65 7.45 3.11 6.91
C ASP A 65 8.53 3.33 7.99
N TYR A 66 8.30 2.78 9.20
CA TYR A 66 9.23 2.94 10.34
C TYR A 66 10.50 2.08 10.22
N GLY A 67 10.70 1.40 9.12
CA GLY A 67 11.79 0.46 8.88
C GLY A 67 13.18 0.98 9.27
N THR A 68 14.05 0.07 9.67
CA THR A 68 15.44 0.39 10.06
C THR A 68 16.16 1.06 8.89
N PRO A 69 16.67 2.30 9.08
CA PRO A 69 17.28 3.05 7.99
C PRO A 69 18.60 2.41 7.52
N GLU A 70 18.94 2.59 6.24
CA GLU A 70 20.11 2.01 5.59
C GLU A 70 21.42 2.28 6.37
N PHE A 71 21.60 3.50 6.90
CA PHE A 71 22.79 3.88 7.66
C PHE A 71 22.86 3.26 9.07
N ALA A 72 21.84 2.52 9.50
CA ALA A 72 21.78 1.86 10.79
C ALA A 72 21.69 0.33 10.68
N LYS A 73 21.61 -0.25 9.49
CA LYS A 73 21.46 -1.70 9.27
C LYS A 73 22.55 -2.52 9.97
N ASP A 74 23.79 -2.04 9.96
CA ASP A 74 24.90 -2.72 10.63
C ASP A 74 24.79 -2.78 12.16
N ARG A 75 23.91 -1.99 12.76
CA ARG A 75 23.72 -1.89 14.21
C ARG A 75 22.58 -2.78 14.74
N TYR A 76 21.75 -3.27 13.85
CA TYR A 76 20.58 -4.08 14.20
C TYR A 76 20.68 -5.42 13.46
N ASN A 77 20.75 -6.51 14.22
CA ASN A 77 20.87 -7.87 13.67
C ASN A 77 19.61 -8.39 12.98
N ASP A 78 18.47 -7.72 13.20
CA ASP A 78 17.18 -8.06 12.60
C ASP A 78 16.44 -6.77 12.28
N THR A 79 16.13 -6.56 11.01
CA THR A 79 15.41 -5.38 10.51
C THR A 79 13.99 -5.70 10.03
N SER A 80 13.63 -6.98 9.95
CA SER A 80 12.36 -7.43 9.36
C SER A 80 11.13 -6.99 10.16
N ASP A 81 11.27 -6.87 11.48
CA ASP A 81 10.15 -6.56 12.38
C ASP A 81 9.87 -5.06 12.55
N THR A 82 10.50 -4.18 11.78
CA THR A 82 10.34 -2.72 11.91
C THR A 82 9.44 -2.10 10.85
N TRP A 83 8.93 -2.89 9.91
CA TRP A 83 8.03 -2.47 8.83
C TRP A 83 6.59 -2.94 9.09
N CYS A 84 5.61 -2.20 8.57
CA CYS A 84 4.19 -2.57 8.60
C CYS A 84 3.66 -2.84 10.02
N LEU A 85 4.16 -2.10 11.03
CA LEU A 85 3.87 -2.39 12.44
C LEU A 85 2.39 -2.23 12.78
N GLY A 86 1.73 -1.23 12.20
CA GLY A 86 0.31 -0.95 12.42
C GLY A 86 -0.59 -2.05 11.87
N SER A 87 -0.38 -2.49 10.65
CA SER A 87 -1.17 -3.56 10.04
C SER A 87 -0.93 -4.91 10.72
N ARG A 88 0.31 -5.24 11.10
CA ARG A 88 0.62 -6.43 11.92
C ARG A 88 -0.08 -6.39 13.27
N PHE A 89 -0.06 -5.23 13.95
CA PHE A 89 -0.77 -5.07 15.23
C PHE A 89 -2.28 -5.23 15.04
N TRP A 90 -2.85 -4.58 14.04
CA TRP A 90 -4.28 -4.68 13.76
C TRP A 90 -4.71 -6.11 13.40
N GLY A 91 -3.93 -6.81 12.60
CA GLY A 91 -4.22 -8.19 12.21
C GLY A 91 -4.32 -9.12 13.42
N LYS A 92 -3.42 -8.94 14.41
CA LYS A 92 -3.44 -9.67 15.69
C LYS A 92 -4.56 -9.20 16.62
N ASN A 93 -4.96 -7.92 16.55
CA ASN A 93 -5.89 -7.26 17.44
C ASN A 93 -6.96 -6.48 16.67
N PRO A 94 -7.79 -7.13 15.83
CA PRO A 94 -8.75 -6.42 15.00
C PRO A 94 -9.75 -5.65 15.86
N HIS A 95 -10.20 -4.51 15.35
CA HIS A 95 -11.16 -3.60 16.01
C HIS A 95 -12.52 -4.25 16.35
N LYS A 96 -12.80 -5.41 15.76
CA LYS A 96 -13.94 -6.28 16.08
C LYS A 96 -13.46 -7.71 16.21
N PRO A 97 -13.81 -8.42 17.30
CA PRO A 97 -13.53 -9.84 17.42
C PRO A 97 -14.09 -10.63 16.23
N GLY A 98 -13.24 -11.46 15.61
CA GLY A 98 -13.65 -12.27 14.45
C GLY A 98 -13.95 -11.42 13.20
N TYR A 99 -13.31 -10.26 13.05
CA TYR A 99 -13.44 -9.42 11.84
C TYR A 99 -13.19 -10.21 10.57
N LYS A 100 -14.04 -9.99 9.56
CA LYS A 100 -13.92 -10.60 8.24
C LYS A 100 -14.26 -9.58 7.17
N ALA A 101 -13.44 -9.55 6.14
CA ALA A 101 -13.75 -8.93 4.86
C ALA A 101 -13.65 -9.98 3.75
N GLU A 102 -14.31 -9.75 2.65
CA GLU A 102 -14.23 -10.62 1.47
C GLU A 102 -12.86 -10.50 0.82
N PHE A 103 -12.37 -9.26 0.75
CA PHE A 103 -11.00 -8.92 0.35
C PHE A 103 -10.63 -7.53 0.86
N GLY A 104 -9.33 -7.21 0.79
CA GLY A 104 -8.78 -5.89 1.09
C GLY A 104 -8.09 -5.26 -0.11
N ILE A 105 -8.04 -3.93 -0.13
CA ILE A 105 -7.28 -3.14 -1.11
C ILE A 105 -6.44 -2.12 -0.35
N LEU A 106 -5.13 -2.22 -0.49
CA LEU A 106 -4.17 -1.20 -0.10
C LEU A 106 -4.06 -0.17 -1.22
N LEU A 107 -3.95 1.10 -0.85
CA LEU A 107 -3.56 2.17 -1.76
C LEU A 107 -2.26 2.78 -1.25
N ASP A 108 -1.17 2.51 -1.94
CA ASP A 108 0.13 3.06 -1.62
C ASP A 108 0.78 3.72 -2.84
N MET A 109 1.45 4.88 -2.63
CA MET A 109 2.10 5.67 -3.68
C MET A 109 1.25 5.85 -4.95
N VAL A 110 -0.03 6.26 -4.77
CA VAL A 110 -1.00 6.39 -5.88
C VAL A 110 -1.10 7.80 -6.45
N GLY A 111 -0.40 8.78 -5.89
CA GLY A 111 -0.53 10.20 -6.20
C GLY A 111 0.48 10.76 -7.20
N ALA A 112 1.48 9.98 -7.59
CA ALA A 112 2.51 10.45 -8.52
C ALA A 112 1.93 10.85 -9.88
N LYS A 113 2.50 11.90 -10.48
CA LYS A 113 2.17 12.25 -11.85
C LYS A 113 2.49 11.08 -12.79
N ASP A 114 1.53 10.72 -13.63
CA ASP A 114 1.65 9.60 -14.57
C ASP A 114 1.92 8.25 -13.87
N ALA A 115 1.38 8.05 -12.65
CA ALA A 115 1.43 6.77 -11.96
C ALA A 115 0.84 5.66 -12.81
N VAL A 116 1.47 4.49 -12.77
CA VAL A 116 0.99 3.26 -13.43
C VAL A 116 1.03 2.10 -12.46
N PHE A 117 -0.02 1.31 -12.47
CA PHE A 117 -0.24 0.21 -11.55
C PHE A 117 -0.16 -1.10 -12.31
N TYR A 118 0.77 -1.94 -11.93
CA TYR A 118 0.91 -3.31 -12.43
C TYR A 118 0.27 -4.27 -11.45
N LYS A 119 -0.02 -5.50 -11.87
CA LYS A 119 -0.49 -6.55 -10.98
C LYS A 119 0.68 -6.99 -10.09
N GLU A 120 0.68 -6.53 -8.86
CA GLU A 120 1.73 -6.79 -7.87
C GLU A 120 1.80 -8.29 -7.56
N TYR A 121 3.01 -8.83 -7.35
CA TYR A 121 3.24 -10.28 -7.27
C TYR A 121 2.58 -10.95 -6.05
N ILE A 122 2.65 -10.34 -4.85
CA ILE A 122 2.06 -10.90 -3.63
C ILE A 122 0.54 -10.85 -3.74
N SER A 123 -0.01 -9.76 -4.26
CA SER A 123 -1.42 -9.60 -4.60
C SER A 123 -1.91 -10.71 -5.54
N MET A 124 -1.14 -11.00 -6.60
CA MET A 124 -1.45 -12.08 -7.53
C MET A 124 -1.36 -13.47 -6.89
N LYS A 125 -0.47 -13.67 -5.92
CA LYS A 125 -0.32 -14.94 -5.22
C LYS A 125 -1.51 -15.24 -4.30
N TYR A 126 -2.06 -14.25 -3.63
CA TYR A 126 -3.07 -14.44 -2.59
C TYR A 126 -4.47 -13.94 -2.95
N ALA A 127 -4.59 -13.00 -3.88
CA ALA A 127 -5.82 -12.31 -4.24
C ALA A 127 -6.07 -12.17 -5.75
N ALA A 128 -5.48 -13.04 -6.59
CA ALA A 128 -5.47 -12.93 -8.05
C ALA A 128 -6.85 -12.62 -8.65
N ARG A 129 -7.90 -13.30 -8.18
CA ARG A 129 -9.27 -13.06 -8.64
C ARG A 129 -9.68 -11.60 -8.45
N TYR A 130 -9.41 -11.02 -7.29
CA TYR A 130 -9.79 -9.64 -6.97
C TYR A 130 -8.92 -8.62 -7.72
N VAL A 131 -7.63 -8.94 -7.91
CA VAL A 131 -6.76 -8.15 -8.80
C VAL A 131 -7.35 -8.09 -10.21
N ASP A 132 -7.72 -9.24 -10.78
CA ASP A 132 -8.30 -9.29 -12.12
C ASP A 132 -9.62 -8.50 -12.20
N GLU A 133 -10.50 -8.63 -11.22
CA GLU A 133 -11.77 -7.90 -11.14
C GLU A 133 -11.53 -6.37 -11.06
N VAL A 134 -10.57 -5.89 -10.27
CA VAL A 134 -10.24 -4.46 -10.15
C VAL A 134 -9.64 -3.92 -11.44
N TRP A 135 -8.67 -4.63 -12.04
CA TRP A 135 -8.05 -4.20 -13.31
C TRP A 135 -9.04 -4.22 -14.47
N GLU A 136 -9.95 -5.19 -14.50
CA GLU A 136 -11.02 -5.22 -15.48
C GLU A 136 -12.01 -4.06 -15.30
N ALA A 137 -12.41 -3.77 -14.06
CA ALA A 137 -13.27 -2.63 -13.76
C ALA A 137 -12.61 -1.30 -14.19
N ALA A 138 -11.33 -1.11 -13.87
CA ALA A 138 -10.58 0.07 -14.27
C ALA A 138 -10.52 0.22 -15.80
N ARG A 139 -10.26 -0.86 -16.53
CA ARG A 139 -10.25 -0.88 -17.99
C ARG A 139 -11.62 -0.50 -18.58
N ASN A 140 -12.70 -1.09 -18.04
CA ASN A 140 -14.06 -0.84 -18.50
C ASN A 140 -14.52 0.61 -18.25
N LEU A 141 -13.96 1.25 -17.22
CA LEU A 141 -14.16 2.68 -16.91
C LEU A 141 -13.23 3.62 -17.71
N GLY A 142 -12.36 3.10 -18.59
CA GLY A 142 -11.46 3.90 -19.42
C GLY A 142 -10.10 4.23 -18.77
N TYR A 143 -9.78 3.62 -17.64
CA TYR A 143 -8.52 3.84 -16.89
C TYR A 143 -7.42 2.83 -17.22
N GLY A 144 -7.57 2.01 -18.26
CA GLY A 144 -6.60 0.97 -18.65
C GLY A 144 -5.19 1.48 -18.97
N LYS A 145 -5.02 2.78 -19.21
CA LYS A 145 -3.68 3.38 -19.39
C LYS A 145 -2.89 3.52 -18.08
N TYR A 146 -3.60 3.50 -16.94
CA TYR A 146 -2.99 3.53 -15.60
C TYR A 146 -2.89 2.13 -15.00
N PHE A 147 -3.91 1.30 -15.19
CA PHE A 147 -3.97 -0.07 -14.70
C PHE A 147 -3.46 -1.03 -15.78
N ILE A 148 -2.16 -1.29 -15.75
CA ILE A 148 -1.48 -2.08 -16.78
C ILE A 148 -1.76 -3.57 -16.56
N ASN A 149 -2.30 -4.24 -17.60
CA ASN A 149 -2.61 -5.67 -17.53
C ASN A 149 -1.35 -6.53 -17.75
N ALA A 150 -0.39 -6.37 -16.85
CA ALA A 150 0.85 -7.15 -16.81
C ALA A 150 1.29 -7.30 -15.35
N ASN A 151 2.07 -8.33 -15.06
CA ASN A 151 2.61 -8.56 -13.74
C ASN A 151 3.74 -7.56 -13.45
N GLY A 152 3.72 -7.03 -12.22
CA GLY A 152 4.78 -6.21 -11.62
C GLY A 152 5.70 -7.02 -10.73
N GLY A 153 6.55 -6.32 -9.99
CA GLY A 153 7.36 -6.89 -8.91
C GLY A 153 6.53 -7.24 -7.68
N GLY A 154 7.18 -7.82 -6.67
CA GLY A 154 6.60 -8.01 -5.34
C GLY A 154 7.09 -6.90 -4.41
N VAL A 155 6.20 -6.44 -3.54
CA VAL A 155 6.49 -5.43 -2.52
C VAL A 155 6.05 -5.98 -1.17
N THR A 156 6.93 -5.89 -0.16
CA THR A 156 6.54 -6.13 1.23
C THR A 156 5.86 -4.86 1.73
N ASP A 157 4.61 -4.98 2.14
CA ASP A 157 3.77 -3.84 2.49
C ASP A 157 2.61 -4.29 3.41
N ASP A 158 1.80 -3.36 3.88
CA ASP A 158 0.65 -3.59 4.76
C ASP A 158 -0.33 -4.67 4.25
N HIS A 159 -0.47 -4.83 2.94
CA HIS A 159 -1.33 -5.90 2.38
C HIS A 159 -0.79 -7.29 2.68
N GLU A 160 0.54 -7.51 2.60
CA GLU A 160 1.16 -8.78 2.97
C GLU A 160 0.97 -9.05 4.46
N ALA A 161 1.25 -8.05 5.31
CA ALA A 161 1.04 -8.13 6.75
C ALA A 161 -0.43 -8.45 7.10
N ALA A 162 -1.39 -7.80 6.45
CA ALA A 162 -2.81 -8.08 6.65
C ALA A 162 -3.18 -9.51 6.23
N ILE A 163 -2.65 -10.02 5.11
CA ILE A 163 -2.86 -11.41 4.67
C ILE A 163 -2.31 -12.40 5.70
N GLU A 164 -1.06 -12.21 6.14
CA GLU A 164 -0.38 -13.10 7.07
C GLU A 164 -1.13 -13.23 8.40
N GLU A 165 -1.59 -12.11 8.95
CA GLU A 165 -2.18 -12.09 10.29
C GLU A 165 -3.69 -12.44 10.29
N THR A 166 -4.42 -12.18 9.19
CA THR A 166 -5.88 -12.35 9.16
C THR A 166 -6.37 -13.42 8.20
N GLY A 167 -5.58 -13.79 7.19
CA GLY A 167 -6.01 -14.65 6.09
C GLY A 167 -6.98 -13.96 5.10
N ILE A 168 -7.25 -12.66 5.24
CA ILE A 168 -8.06 -11.90 4.28
C ILE A 168 -7.22 -11.71 3.01
N PRO A 169 -7.71 -12.13 1.82
CA PRO A 169 -6.99 -11.87 0.59
C PRO A 169 -6.93 -10.38 0.32
N CYS A 170 -5.74 -9.80 0.29
CA CYS A 170 -5.53 -8.38 0.03
C CYS A 170 -4.72 -8.18 -1.26
N LEU A 171 -5.00 -7.08 -1.92
CA LEU A 171 -4.23 -6.61 -3.07
C LEU A 171 -3.71 -5.21 -2.81
N ASP A 172 -2.64 -4.88 -3.48
CA ASP A 172 -1.99 -3.58 -3.43
C ASP A 172 -2.11 -2.87 -4.79
N ILE A 173 -2.52 -1.61 -4.75
CA ILE A 173 -2.49 -0.70 -5.89
C ILE A 173 -1.35 0.28 -5.62
N ILE A 174 -0.20 -0.03 -6.18
CA ILE A 174 1.04 0.72 -5.97
C ILE A 174 1.64 1.14 -7.30
N ASN A 175 2.21 2.36 -7.35
CA ASN A 175 2.91 2.82 -8.53
C ASN A 175 4.18 1.99 -8.75
N TYR A 176 4.35 1.44 -9.96
CA TYR A 176 5.48 0.58 -10.29
C TYR A 176 6.16 1.04 -11.58
N ASP A 177 7.49 1.17 -11.56
CA ASP A 177 8.29 1.44 -12.76
C ASP A 177 9.18 0.24 -13.09
N PRO A 178 8.86 -0.53 -14.14
CA PRO A 178 9.64 -1.71 -14.53
C PRO A 178 11.04 -1.38 -15.04
N ASN A 179 11.36 -0.11 -15.29
CA ASN A 179 12.67 0.34 -15.73
C ASN A 179 13.56 0.82 -14.57
N SER A 180 13.03 0.90 -13.37
CA SER A 180 13.78 1.21 -12.15
C SER A 180 14.34 -0.07 -11.53
N ASP A 181 15.58 -0.03 -11.07
CA ASP A 181 16.22 -1.16 -10.36
C ASP A 181 15.48 -1.54 -9.06
N LYS A 182 14.76 -0.59 -8.46
CA LYS A 182 13.98 -0.77 -7.23
C LYS A 182 12.49 -1.02 -7.47
N GLY A 183 12.00 -0.88 -8.71
CA GLY A 183 10.58 -0.92 -9.03
C GLY A 183 9.84 0.39 -8.75
N PHE A 184 10.49 1.37 -8.15
CA PHE A 184 9.93 2.69 -7.82
C PHE A 184 10.67 3.80 -8.53
N ARG A 185 10.03 4.97 -8.65
CA ARG A 185 10.65 6.17 -9.24
C ARG A 185 11.49 6.90 -8.22
N ASP A 186 12.31 7.85 -8.70
CA ASP A 186 13.26 8.63 -7.87
C ASP A 186 12.62 9.53 -6.81
N HIS A 187 11.30 9.65 -6.78
CA HIS A 187 10.57 10.47 -5.81
C HIS A 187 10.03 9.69 -4.60
N TRP A 188 10.42 8.42 -4.51
CA TRP A 188 10.19 7.58 -3.34
C TRP A 188 11.34 7.67 -2.38
#